data_b11509985884beae10863a5697df3538
#
_entry.id   b11509985884beae10863a5697df3538
#
_cell.length_a   1.000
_cell.length_b   1.000
_cell.length_c   1.000
_cell.angle_alpha   90.00
_cell.angle_beta   90.00
_cell.angle_gamma   90.00
#
_symmetry.space_group_name_H-M   'P 1'
#
loop_
_entity.id
_entity.type
_entity.pdbx_description
1 polymer ?
#
loop_
_entity_poly.entity_id
_entity_poly.type
_entity_poly.pdbx_seq_one_letter_code
_entity_poly.pdbx_strand_id
1 'polypeptide(L)'
;MSRKFRPKQTGFTLIELMIVIAIIGILAAIAVPQYQMYRTRGFMAAVRSDAKNLHTGVQAYIAENLGAAPVPVNVTGPAAIPQYPPARVSALVTVIVNSSGDVTGRHDGLAGTYTISADGAVIDSLSVP
;
A
#
# COMPACT_ATOMS: atom_id res chain seq x y z
N MET A 1 -21.64 54.12 -41.33
CA MET A 1 -22.54 53.32 -40.43
C MET A 1 -21.92 51.96 -40.24
N SER A 2 -21.25 51.69 -39.10
CA SER A 2 -20.53 50.43 -38.83
C SER A 2 -21.46 49.47 -38.08
N ARG A 3 -21.86 48.35 -38.71
CA ARG A 3 -22.65 47.30 -38.06
C ARG A 3 -21.73 46.50 -37.16
N LYS A 4 -21.88 46.63 -35.82
CA LYS A 4 -21.26 45.73 -34.84
C LYS A 4 -21.88 44.35 -34.96
N PHE A 5 -21.11 43.38 -35.45
CA PHE A 5 -21.44 41.95 -35.33
C PHE A 5 -21.39 41.56 -33.84
N ARG A 6 -22.53 41.25 -33.26
CA ARG A 6 -22.59 40.58 -31.94
C ARG A 6 -22.44 39.09 -32.17
N PRO A 7 -21.39 38.42 -31.63
CA PRO A 7 -21.31 36.99 -31.71
C PRO A 7 -22.50 36.38 -30.95
N LYS A 8 -23.17 35.39 -31.59
CA LYS A 8 -24.22 34.61 -30.94
C LYS A 8 -23.55 33.86 -29.76
N GLN A 9 -23.92 34.17 -28.52
CA GLN A 9 -23.56 33.38 -27.37
C GLN A 9 -24.43 32.13 -27.39
N THR A 10 -23.82 30.97 -27.71
CA THR A 10 -24.43 29.65 -27.57
C THR A 10 -24.18 29.19 -26.12
N GLY A 11 -25.21 29.19 -25.31
CA GLY A 11 -25.16 28.63 -23.95
C GLY A 11 -25.44 27.13 -23.96
N PHE A 12 -24.94 26.40 -22.95
CA PHE A 12 -25.29 25.01 -22.71
C PHE A 12 -26.76 24.87 -22.30
N THR A 13 -27.42 23.83 -22.78
CA THR A 13 -28.77 23.49 -22.35
C THR A 13 -28.73 22.76 -21.01
N LEU A 14 -29.78 22.91 -20.21
CA LEU A 14 -29.91 22.20 -18.92
C LEU A 14 -29.89 20.69 -19.12
N ILE A 15 -30.48 20.18 -20.21
CA ILE A 15 -30.52 18.74 -20.51
C ILE A 15 -29.15 18.19 -20.88
N GLU A 16 -28.30 18.95 -21.59
CA GLU A 16 -26.91 18.51 -21.87
C GLU A 16 -26.13 18.33 -20.59
N LEU A 17 -26.28 19.26 -19.63
CA LEU A 17 -25.61 19.13 -18.34
C LEU A 17 -26.17 17.93 -17.54
N MET A 18 -27.49 17.70 -17.55
CA MET A 18 -28.11 16.57 -16.85
C MET A 18 -27.62 15.21 -17.39
N ILE A 19 -27.49 15.07 -18.69
CA ILE A 19 -27.00 13.82 -19.30
C ILE A 19 -25.53 13.57 -18.89
N VAL A 20 -24.68 14.60 -18.88
CA VAL A 20 -23.29 14.50 -18.49
C VAL A 20 -23.12 14.02 -17.04
N ILE A 21 -23.83 14.65 -16.10
CA ILE A 21 -23.77 14.21 -14.69
C ILE A 21 -24.36 12.82 -14.46
N ALA A 22 -25.38 12.43 -15.22
CA ALA A 22 -25.93 11.09 -15.15
C ALA A 22 -24.92 10.03 -15.60
N ILE A 23 -24.22 10.26 -16.72
CA ILE A 23 -23.16 9.37 -17.21
C ILE A 23 -22.01 9.28 -16.21
N ILE A 24 -21.54 10.41 -15.69
CA ILE A 24 -20.48 10.45 -14.67
C ILE A 24 -20.91 9.67 -13.42
N GLY A 25 -22.15 9.81 -12.98
CA GLY A 25 -22.71 9.08 -11.84
C GLY A 25 -22.66 7.57 -12.02
N ILE A 26 -23.06 7.07 -13.21
CA ILE A 26 -23.02 5.64 -13.54
C ILE A 26 -21.57 5.12 -13.55
N LEU A 27 -20.66 5.85 -14.19
CA LEU A 27 -19.25 5.47 -14.26
C LEU A 27 -18.60 5.47 -12.88
N ALA A 28 -18.87 6.48 -12.05
CA ALA A 28 -18.35 6.58 -10.70
C ALA A 28 -18.85 5.43 -9.80
N ALA A 29 -20.12 5.03 -9.94
CA ALA A 29 -20.69 3.93 -9.17
C ALA A 29 -19.95 2.59 -9.37
N ILE A 30 -19.37 2.38 -10.55
CA ILE A 30 -18.58 1.18 -10.87
C ILE A 30 -17.10 1.41 -10.51
N ALA A 31 -16.56 2.58 -10.81
CA ALA A 31 -15.14 2.86 -10.68
C ALA A 31 -14.66 2.96 -9.21
N VAL A 32 -15.45 3.58 -8.32
CA VAL A 32 -15.05 3.81 -6.92
C VAL A 32 -14.81 2.51 -6.16
N PRO A 33 -15.73 1.51 -6.13
CA PRO A 33 -15.48 0.26 -5.41
C PRO A 33 -14.32 -0.54 -6.01
N GLN A 34 -14.15 -0.53 -7.33
CA GLN A 34 -13.02 -1.18 -8.00
C GLN A 34 -11.69 -0.54 -7.57
N TYR A 35 -11.61 0.79 -7.55
CA TYR A 35 -10.42 1.50 -7.10
C TYR A 35 -10.03 1.14 -5.66
N GLN A 36 -11.01 1.07 -4.75
CA GLN A 36 -10.77 0.67 -3.35
C GLN A 36 -10.18 -0.75 -3.26
N MET A 37 -10.71 -1.70 -4.03
CA MET A 37 -10.16 -3.06 -4.06
C MET A 37 -8.71 -3.11 -4.59
N TYR A 38 -8.38 -2.38 -5.64
CA TYR A 38 -7.02 -2.31 -6.17
C TYR A 38 -6.06 -1.68 -5.17
N ARG A 39 -6.47 -0.60 -4.51
CA ARG A 39 -5.69 0.06 -3.48
C ARG A 39 -5.37 -0.88 -2.31
N THR A 40 -6.35 -1.62 -1.83
CA THR A 40 -6.19 -2.60 -0.75
C THR A 40 -5.22 -3.72 -1.13
N ARG A 41 -5.35 -4.27 -2.35
CA ARG A 41 -4.41 -5.27 -2.86
C ARG A 41 -2.98 -4.72 -2.95
N GLY A 42 -2.81 -3.46 -3.32
CA GLY A 42 -1.52 -2.77 -3.32
C GLY A 42 -0.91 -2.70 -1.92
N PHE A 43 -1.69 -2.37 -0.90
CA PHE A 43 -1.24 -2.35 0.49
C PHE A 43 -0.81 -3.74 0.98
N MET A 44 -1.61 -4.78 0.70
CA MET A 44 -1.24 -6.16 1.04
C MET A 44 0.07 -6.59 0.36
N ALA A 45 0.24 -6.23 -0.91
CA ALA A 45 1.46 -6.54 -1.65
C ALA A 45 2.69 -5.84 -1.04
N ALA A 46 2.57 -4.58 -0.63
CA ALA A 46 3.64 -3.83 0.03
C ALA A 46 4.06 -4.50 1.35
N VAL A 47 3.11 -4.85 2.23
CA VAL A 47 3.40 -5.54 3.50
C VAL A 47 4.12 -6.86 3.27
N ARG A 48 3.62 -7.68 2.32
CA ARG A 48 4.24 -8.97 2.01
C ARG A 48 5.65 -8.83 1.45
N SER A 49 5.87 -7.84 0.59
CA SER A 49 7.18 -7.54 0.02
C SER A 49 8.18 -7.09 1.08
N ASP A 50 7.78 -6.14 1.91
CA ASP A 50 8.64 -5.59 2.95
C ASP A 50 9.00 -6.64 4.00
N ALA A 51 8.03 -7.44 4.45
CA ALA A 51 8.26 -8.53 5.39
C ALA A 51 9.20 -9.61 4.81
N LYS A 52 9.04 -9.99 3.53
CA LYS A 52 9.93 -10.95 2.88
C LYS A 52 11.35 -10.42 2.72
N ASN A 53 11.51 -9.17 2.30
CA ASN A 53 12.82 -8.54 2.16
C ASN A 53 13.53 -8.45 3.51
N LEU A 54 12.78 -8.10 4.56
CA LEU A 54 13.31 -8.02 5.91
C LEU A 54 13.68 -9.41 6.45
N HIS A 55 12.85 -10.43 6.23
CA HIS A 55 13.17 -11.81 6.62
C HIS A 55 14.47 -12.29 5.95
N THR A 56 14.65 -11.99 4.66
CA THR A 56 15.91 -12.29 3.96
C THR A 56 17.10 -11.58 4.60
N GLY A 57 16.95 -10.32 4.98
CA GLY A 57 17.99 -9.55 5.70
C GLY A 57 18.30 -10.13 7.08
N VAL A 58 17.28 -10.59 7.82
CA VAL A 58 17.45 -11.27 9.11
C VAL A 58 18.23 -12.58 8.94
N GLN A 59 17.90 -13.39 7.94
CA GLN A 59 18.61 -14.63 7.68
C GLN A 59 20.08 -14.38 7.28
N ALA A 60 20.33 -13.36 6.46
CA ALA A 60 21.69 -12.95 6.13
C ALA A 60 22.47 -12.50 7.37
N TYR A 61 21.88 -11.71 8.25
CA TYR A 61 22.48 -11.30 9.52
C TYR A 61 22.86 -12.49 10.40
N ILE A 62 21.95 -13.46 10.55
CA ILE A 62 22.20 -14.70 11.34
C ILE A 62 23.40 -15.48 10.75
N ALA A 63 23.44 -15.60 9.43
CA ALA A 63 24.51 -16.32 8.74
C ALA A 63 25.88 -15.62 8.89
N GLU A 64 25.92 -14.30 8.78
CA GLU A 64 27.14 -13.50 8.92
C GLU A 64 27.66 -13.45 10.37
N ASN A 65 26.76 -13.54 11.35
CA ASN A 65 27.10 -13.43 12.77
C ASN A 65 27.13 -14.80 13.50
N LEU A 66 27.44 -15.87 12.78
CA LEU A 66 27.61 -17.24 13.33
C LEU A 66 26.40 -17.74 14.16
N GLY A 67 25.20 -17.41 13.72
CA GLY A 67 23.98 -17.83 14.40
C GLY A 67 23.58 -16.96 15.59
N ALA A 68 24.13 -15.75 15.72
CA ALA A 68 23.70 -14.81 16.75
C ALA A 68 22.22 -14.47 16.65
N ALA A 69 21.58 -14.23 17.80
CA ALA A 69 20.17 -13.82 17.82
C ALA A 69 19.96 -12.50 17.05
N PRO A 70 18.89 -12.41 16.27
CA PRO A 70 18.56 -11.17 15.56
C PRO A 70 18.35 -9.98 16.51
N VAL A 71 18.74 -8.80 16.05
CA VAL A 71 18.49 -7.55 16.77
C VAL A 71 17.01 -7.19 16.61
N PRO A 72 16.22 -7.11 17.70
CA PRO A 72 14.81 -6.73 17.58
C PRO A 72 14.67 -5.31 17.02
N VAL A 73 13.77 -5.14 16.05
CA VAL A 73 13.44 -3.84 15.48
C VAL A 73 11.92 -3.68 15.36
N ASN A 74 11.48 -2.42 15.46
CA ASN A 74 10.10 -2.02 15.19
C ASN A 74 10.17 -0.71 14.39
N VAL A 75 9.88 -0.79 13.11
CA VAL A 75 10.04 0.34 12.18
C VAL A 75 8.77 0.55 11.39
N THR A 76 8.30 1.80 11.36
CA THR A 76 7.23 2.25 10.48
C THR A 76 7.83 3.11 9.36
N GLY A 77 7.52 2.75 8.12
CA GLY A 77 8.07 3.42 6.94
C GLY A 77 7.41 4.75 6.57
N PRO A 78 8.03 5.46 5.63
CA PRO A 78 9.11 4.99 4.76
C PRO A 78 10.49 5.09 5.45
N ALA A 79 11.17 3.96 5.61
CA ALA A 79 12.47 3.90 6.29
C ALA A 79 13.36 2.77 5.76
N ALA A 80 14.68 2.94 5.90
CA ALA A 80 15.64 1.85 5.78
C ALA A 80 15.85 1.21 7.16
N ILE A 81 16.24 -0.06 7.18
CA ILE A 81 16.57 -0.77 8.41
C ILE A 81 18.07 -1.05 8.40
N PRO A 82 18.90 -0.22 9.09
CA PRO A 82 20.36 -0.32 9.00
C PRO A 82 20.91 -1.67 9.49
N GLN A 83 20.21 -2.33 10.43
CA GLN A 83 20.61 -3.63 10.98
C GLN A 83 20.46 -4.76 9.96
N TYR A 84 19.61 -4.58 8.94
CA TYR A 84 19.25 -5.61 7.95
C TYR A 84 19.28 -5.03 6.52
N PRO A 85 20.45 -4.58 6.02
CA PRO A 85 20.53 -4.07 4.65
C PRO A 85 20.31 -5.23 3.64
N PRO A 86 19.68 -4.99 2.50
CA PRO A 86 19.13 -3.73 2.01
C PRO A 86 17.66 -3.48 2.36
N ALA A 87 17.14 -4.06 3.45
CA ALA A 87 15.72 -3.98 3.80
C ALA A 87 15.23 -2.54 3.97
N ARG A 88 14.10 -2.25 3.37
CA ARG A 88 13.39 -0.97 3.43
C ARG A 88 11.91 -1.21 3.71
N VAL A 89 11.28 -0.25 4.35
CA VAL A 89 9.86 -0.30 4.71
C VAL A 89 9.11 0.75 3.91
N SER A 90 8.01 0.34 3.29
CA SER A 90 7.12 1.19 2.51
C SER A 90 6.33 2.15 3.42
N ALA A 91 5.76 3.21 2.84
CA ALA A 91 4.93 4.15 3.58
C ALA A 91 3.73 3.45 4.23
N LEU A 92 3.43 3.82 5.48
CA LEU A 92 2.31 3.28 6.29
C LEU A 92 2.41 1.77 6.58
N VAL A 93 3.51 1.12 6.24
CA VAL A 93 3.84 -0.25 6.65
C VAL A 93 4.64 -0.19 7.94
N THR A 94 4.29 -1.01 8.91
CA THR A 94 5.09 -1.27 10.11
C THR A 94 5.62 -2.69 10.05
N VAL A 95 6.92 -2.87 10.25
CA VAL A 95 7.56 -4.17 10.37
C VAL A 95 8.20 -4.34 11.74
N ILE A 96 8.10 -5.54 12.28
CA ILE A 96 8.64 -5.90 13.59
C ILE A 96 9.48 -7.15 13.41
N VAL A 97 10.70 -7.15 13.91
CA VAL A 97 11.54 -8.34 14.09
C VAL A 97 11.66 -8.60 15.58
N ASN A 98 11.42 -9.82 16.00
CA ASN A 98 11.66 -10.23 17.39
C ASN A 98 13.03 -10.94 17.55
N SER A 99 13.40 -11.25 18.79
CA SER A 99 14.67 -11.93 19.09
C SER A 99 14.74 -13.37 18.61
N SER A 100 13.61 -14.01 18.25
CA SER A 100 13.59 -15.34 17.63
C SER A 100 13.83 -15.28 16.12
N GLY A 101 13.74 -14.10 15.51
CA GLY A 101 13.91 -13.93 14.06
C GLY A 101 12.58 -13.92 13.27
N ASP A 102 11.45 -13.95 13.96
CA ASP A 102 10.15 -13.81 13.28
C ASP A 102 9.96 -12.35 12.82
N VAL A 103 9.42 -12.23 11.63
CA VAL A 103 9.14 -10.93 11.00
C VAL A 103 7.63 -10.76 10.88
N THR A 104 7.09 -9.71 11.46
CA THR A 104 5.67 -9.35 11.34
C THR A 104 5.52 -8.02 10.60
N GLY A 105 4.69 -8.00 9.57
CA GLY A 105 4.33 -6.79 8.83
C GLY A 105 2.84 -6.47 8.99
N ARG A 106 2.51 -5.18 9.05
CA ARG A 106 1.14 -4.65 9.04
C ARG A 106 1.08 -3.33 8.26
N HIS A 107 -0.11 -2.91 7.86
CA HIS A 107 -0.35 -1.61 7.24
C HIS A 107 -1.53 -0.92 7.92
N ASP A 108 -1.42 0.39 8.15
CA ASP A 108 -2.45 1.16 8.90
C ASP A 108 -3.84 1.15 8.23
N GLY A 109 -3.91 0.91 6.93
CA GLY A 109 -5.17 0.78 6.17
C GLY A 109 -5.68 -0.65 5.99
N LEU A 110 -5.15 -1.63 6.73
CA LEU A 110 -5.54 -3.05 6.67
C LEU A 110 -5.82 -3.59 8.06
N ALA A 111 -6.67 -4.62 8.14
CA ALA A 111 -6.78 -5.46 9.33
C ALA A 111 -5.82 -6.65 9.23
N GLY A 112 -5.40 -7.19 10.40
CA GLY A 112 -4.52 -8.35 10.47
C GLY A 112 -3.04 -8.04 10.22
N THR A 113 -2.27 -9.10 10.10
CA THR A 113 -0.81 -9.07 9.96
C THR A 113 -0.34 -10.13 8.97
N TYR A 114 0.86 -9.92 8.46
CA TYR A 114 1.62 -10.91 7.69
C TYR A 114 2.87 -11.28 8.48
N THR A 115 2.97 -12.53 8.93
CA THR A 115 4.09 -13.00 9.76
C THR A 115 4.86 -14.09 9.04
N ILE A 116 6.18 -13.99 9.08
CA ILE A 116 7.12 -15.03 8.64
C ILE A 116 7.90 -15.45 9.88
N SER A 117 7.77 -16.71 10.27
CA SER A 117 8.56 -17.27 11.38
C SER A 117 10.02 -17.45 10.97
N ALA A 118 10.90 -17.58 11.96
CA ALA A 118 12.34 -17.77 11.73
C ALA A 118 12.67 -19.00 10.86
N ASP A 119 11.83 -20.03 10.91
CA ASP A 119 11.91 -21.24 10.08
C ASP A 119 11.33 -21.09 8.66
N GLY A 120 10.77 -19.91 8.35
CA GLY A 120 10.16 -19.59 7.06
C GLY A 120 8.67 -19.91 6.94
N ALA A 121 8.01 -20.37 8.01
CA ALA A 121 6.56 -20.57 7.99
C ALA A 121 5.84 -19.23 7.87
N VAL A 122 4.78 -19.18 7.05
CA VAL A 122 4.05 -17.94 6.74
C VAL A 122 2.62 -18.00 7.29
N ILE A 123 2.24 -16.98 8.03
CA ILE A 123 0.86 -16.72 8.48
C ILE A 123 0.41 -15.40 7.86
N ASP A 124 -0.60 -15.45 7.01
CA ASP A 124 -1.17 -14.29 6.34
C ASP A 124 -2.64 -14.11 6.77
N SER A 125 -2.89 -13.11 7.60
CA SER A 125 -4.22 -12.74 8.08
C SER A 125 -4.67 -11.37 7.57
N LEU A 126 -3.94 -10.79 6.60
CA LEU A 126 -4.27 -9.48 6.04
C LEU A 126 -5.66 -9.48 5.40
N SER A 127 -6.47 -8.52 5.79
CA SER A 127 -7.83 -8.35 5.26
C SER A 127 -8.21 -6.87 5.17
N VAL A 128 -9.30 -6.60 4.47
CA VAL A 128 -9.94 -5.28 4.46
C VAL A 128 -10.56 -5.06 5.84
N PRO A 129 -10.45 -3.86 6.42
CA PRO A 129 -11.12 -3.51 7.68
C PRO A 129 -12.63 -3.60 7.59
#